data_ae8ce73c31222732f0d2e539140d28f3
#
_entry.id   ae8ce73c31222732f0d2e539140d28f3
#
_cell.length_a   1.000
_cell.length_b   1.000
_cell.length_c   1.000
_cell.angle_alpha   90.00
_cell.angle_beta   90.00
_cell.angle_gamma   90.00
#
_symmetry.space_group_name_H-M   'P 1'
#
loop_
_entity.id
_entity.type
_entity.pdbx_description
1 polymer ?
#
loop_
_entity_poly.entity_id
_entity_poly.type
_entity_poly.pdbx_seq_one_letter_code
_entity_poly.pdbx_strand_id
1 'polypeptide(L)'
;SAGTLSSVIFVLPGLLMMGYWQEFPFWQTVLICAAGGTLGVLFTIPLRRAMVVNSDLPYPEGVAAAEILKAGNNDESDSGVKDIAYGGIFAGTVAFLTNALRVMSDSASAWFSNGKAIFQLPMGFSLALVGAGYLIGIVGGLAMLFGTFLAWGVAVPYFTATGDMPTDASIVSYAMAEWKTKVRFIGVGTIGIAAIWTLLILFKPMIEGMVHSFRMLKGSQAESEHRIDIDLSPKTIIYILLATVVLIVISLYHFVAAAPISAELAVLLVVVCTLLAVLIGFFVAAASGYMAGLVGSSSSPISGIGIISVIVISLVLVTIGKSSGLFETADGQKFLTALTLFTASIVLTTATISNDNLQDLKTGLLVEATPWRQQVALIIGCFVGALVIAPVLEILYHAYGFTGALPRPDMDPAQALSAPQATLMTTISQGIFTNHLEWTYILTGVGLGIVLIIVDAFMRKTSDSRFA
;
A
#
# COMPACT_ATOMS: atom_id res chain seq x y z
N SER A 1 -1.78 -4.13 -13.42
CA SER A 1 -2.68 -4.62 -12.34
C SER A 1 -2.32 -6.02 -11.84
N ALA A 2 -1.97 -6.99 -12.71
CA ALA A 2 -1.60 -8.34 -12.25
C ALA A 2 -0.41 -8.32 -11.26
N GLY A 3 0.67 -7.60 -11.57
CA GLY A 3 1.83 -7.47 -10.70
C GLY A 3 1.55 -6.70 -9.41
N THR A 4 0.70 -5.70 -9.48
CA THR A 4 0.36 -4.82 -8.34
C THR A 4 -0.41 -5.56 -7.24
N LEU A 5 -1.15 -6.62 -7.59
CA LEU A 5 -1.82 -7.47 -6.61
C LEU A 5 -0.86 -8.15 -5.62
N SER A 6 0.43 -8.25 -5.94
CA SER A 6 1.45 -8.74 -5.02
C SER A 6 1.52 -7.93 -3.72
N SER A 7 0.93 -6.73 -3.69
CA SER A 7 0.81 -5.89 -2.49
C SER A 7 0.08 -6.54 -1.32
N VAL A 8 -0.66 -7.62 -1.52
CA VAL A 8 -1.26 -8.42 -0.43
C VAL A 8 -0.21 -8.94 0.55
N ILE A 9 1.07 -9.04 0.14
CA ILE A 9 2.19 -9.40 1.02
C ILE A 9 2.41 -8.37 2.14
N PHE A 10 1.86 -7.18 2.02
CA PHE A 10 1.91 -6.18 3.09
C PHE A 10 1.02 -6.51 4.28
N VAL A 11 0.09 -7.44 4.15
CA VAL A 11 -0.87 -7.79 5.23
C VAL A 11 -0.98 -9.30 5.43
N LEU A 12 -1.19 -10.10 4.37
CA LEU A 12 -1.51 -11.52 4.49
C LEU A 12 -0.49 -12.35 5.28
N PRO A 13 0.85 -12.13 5.17
CA PRO A 13 1.80 -12.85 5.99
C PRO A 13 1.59 -12.67 7.50
N GLY A 14 0.91 -11.58 7.90
CA GLY A 14 0.52 -11.36 9.30
C GLY A 14 -0.37 -12.46 9.86
N LEU A 15 -1.25 -13.06 9.04
CA LEU A 15 -2.10 -14.17 9.44
C LEU A 15 -1.29 -15.45 9.75
N LEU A 16 -0.18 -15.67 9.05
CA LEU A 16 0.77 -16.74 9.34
C LEU A 16 1.60 -16.41 10.58
N MET A 17 2.11 -15.17 10.69
CA MET A 17 2.95 -14.74 11.81
C MET A 17 2.23 -14.84 13.16
N MET A 18 0.91 -14.60 13.18
CA MET A 18 0.10 -14.79 14.40
C MET A 18 -0.42 -16.22 14.59
N GLY A 19 -0.07 -17.14 13.67
CA GLY A 19 -0.47 -18.55 13.71
C GLY A 19 -1.98 -18.75 13.57
N TYR A 20 -2.68 -17.83 12.87
CA TYR A 20 -4.10 -18.01 12.53
C TYR A 20 -4.24 -18.87 11.27
N TRP A 21 -3.42 -18.62 10.26
CA TRP A 21 -3.21 -19.52 9.13
C TRP A 21 -1.93 -20.33 9.31
N GLN A 22 -1.92 -21.57 8.75
CA GLN A 22 -0.74 -22.43 8.69
C GLN A 22 -0.09 -22.41 7.30
N GLU A 23 -0.88 -22.08 6.27
CA GLU A 23 -0.53 -21.96 4.86
C GLU A 23 -1.41 -20.86 4.25
N PHE A 24 -1.13 -20.43 3.01
CA PHE A 24 -2.00 -19.48 2.31
C PHE A 24 -3.17 -20.23 1.67
N PRO A 25 -4.43 -20.12 2.18
CA PRO A 25 -5.58 -20.80 1.58
C PRO A 25 -5.81 -20.25 0.17
N PHE A 26 -5.61 -21.10 -0.85
CA PHE A 26 -5.63 -20.68 -2.25
C PHE A 26 -6.86 -19.85 -2.62
N TRP A 27 -8.06 -20.40 -2.38
CA TRP A 27 -9.28 -19.70 -2.77
C TRP A 27 -9.56 -18.44 -1.98
N GLN A 28 -9.24 -18.39 -0.69
CA GLN A 28 -9.40 -17.16 0.09
C GLN A 28 -8.45 -16.07 -0.40
N THR A 29 -7.20 -16.41 -0.69
CA THR A 29 -6.22 -15.47 -1.26
C THR A 29 -6.64 -14.98 -2.64
N VAL A 30 -7.11 -15.88 -3.52
CA VAL A 30 -7.63 -15.52 -4.84
C VAL A 30 -8.82 -14.58 -4.73
N LEU A 31 -9.78 -14.86 -3.84
CA LEU A 31 -10.98 -14.04 -3.68
C LEU A 31 -10.65 -12.64 -3.14
N ILE A 32 -9.74 -12.51 -2.17
CA ILE A 32 -9.25 -11.22 -1.67
C ILE A 32 -8.64 -10.40 -2.81
N CYS A 33 -7.70 -11.00 -3.55
CA CYS A 33 -7.00 -10.34 -4.63
C CYS A 33 -7.95 -9.94 -5.76
N ALA A 34 -8.81 -10.85 -6.22
CA ALA A 34 -9.75 -10.60 -7.31
C ALA A 34 -10.79 -9.53 -6.92
N ALA A 35 -11.37 -9.64 -5.73
CA ALA A 35 -12.38 -8.70 -5.26
C ALA A 35 -11.78 -7.32 -5.00
N GLY A 36 -10.70 -7.23 -4.23
CA GLY A 36 -10.01 -5.97 -3.95
C GLY A 36 -9.49 -5.31 -5.21
N GLY A 37 -8.87 -6.09 -6.11
CA GLY A 37 -8.39 -5.60 -7.39
C GLY A 37 -9.51 -5.04 -8.26
N THR A 38 -10.61 -5.77 -8.40
CA THR A 38 -11.78 -5.33 -9.19
C THR A 38 -12.41 -4.07 -8.60
N LEU A 39 -12.54 -3.96 -7.25
CA LEU A 39 -12.98 -2.71 -6.61
C LEU A 39 -12.05 -1.55 -6.94
N GLY A 40 -10.74 -1.75 -6.92
CA GLY A 40 -9.75 -0.73 -7.27
C GLY A 40 -9.97 -0.20 -8.68
N VAL A 41 -10.15 -1.10 -9.67
CA VAL A 41 -10.49 -0.70 -11.04
C VAL A 41 -11.79 0.07 -11.10
N LEU A 42 -12.86 -0.44 -10.48
CA LEU A 42 -14.19 0.20 -10.54
C LEU A 42 -14.19 1.59 -9.91
N PHE A 43 -13.47 1.79 -8.81
CA PHE A 43 -13.39 3.08 -8.14
C PHE A 43 -12.57 4.12 -8.92
N THR A 44 -11.61 3.67 -9.76
CA THR A 44 -10.86 4.60 -10.61
C THR A 44 -11.66 5.15 -11.79
N ILE A 45 -12.74 4.46 -12.22
CA ILE A 45 -13.55 4.91 -13.37
C ILE A 45 -14.17 6.29 -13.12
N PRO A 46 -14.94 6.54 -12.03
CA PRO A 46 -15.45 7.87 -11.74
C PRO A 46 -14.35 8.89 -11.41
N LEU A 47 -13.23 8.45 -10.88
CA LEU A 47 -12.10 9.32 -10.53
C LEU A 47 -11.28 9.74 -11.75
N ARG A 48 -11.30 8.97 -12.85
CA ARG A 48 -10.52 9.26 -14.07
C ARG A 48 -10.77 10.68 -14.60
N ARG A 49 -12.01 11.08 -14.75
CA ARG A 49 -12.32 12.42 -15.29
C ARG A 49 -11.80 13.53 -14.39
N ALA A 50 -11.95 13.39 -13.07
CA ALA A 50 -11.52 14.40 -12.10
C ALA A 50 -9.99 14.44 -11.94
N MET A 51 -9.33 13.28 -11.92
CA MET A 51 -7.92 13.18 -11.53
C MET A 51 -6.96 13.04 -12.72
N VAL A 52 -7.43 12.50 -13.88
CA VAL A 52 -6.57 12.26 -15.05
C VAL A 52 -6.85 13.22 -16.18
N VAL A 53 -8.13 13.44 -16.53
CA VAL A 53 -8.51 14.26 -17.68
C VAL A 53 -8.51 15.76 -17.32
N ASN A 54 -9.19 16.13 -16.23
CA ASN A 54 -9.39 17.51 -15.78
C ASN A 54 -8.46 17.89 -14.61
N SER A 55 -7.19 17.46 -14.68
CA SER A 55 -6.24 17.65 -13.59
C SER A 55 -4.85 17.92 -14.14
N ASP A 56 -4.11 18.79 -13.45
CA ASP A 56 -2.71 19.12 -13.72
C ASP A 56 -1.75 18.16 -13.00
N LEU A 57 -2.24 17.02 -12.50
CA LEU A 57 -1.39 16.02 -11.85
C LEU A 57 -0.37 15.44 -12.86
N PRO A 58 0.91 15.38 -12.47
CA PRO A 58 2.01 15.05 -13.40
C PRO A 58 2.00 13.61 -13.90
N TYR A 59 1.53 12.64 -13.11
CA TYR A 59 1.54 11.21 -13.45
C TYR A 59 2.89 10.74 -14.06
N PRO A 60 4.00 10.83 -13.33
CA PRO A 60 5.34 10.68 -13.92
C PRO A 60 5.56 9.34 -14.60
N GLU A 61 5.06 8.24 -14.02
CA GLU A 61 5.19 6.90 -14.58
C GLU A 61 4.27 6.70 -15.79
N GLY A 62 3.05 7.23 -15.73
CA GLY A 62 2.10 7.17 -16.83
C GLY A 62 2.59 7.94 -18.05
N VAL A 63 3.20 9.10 -17.85
CA VAL A 63 3.83 9.89 -18.92
C VAL A 63 5.04 9.15 -19.50
N ALA A 64 5.92 8.63 -18.65
CA ALA A 64 7.08 7.85 -19.11
C ALA A 64 6.66 6.62 -19.93
N ALA A 65 5.64 5.88 -19.50
CA ALA A 65 5.10 4.75 -20.25
C ALA A 65 4.50 5.17 -21.60
N ALA A 66 3.81 6.31 -21.66
CA ALA A 66 3.29 6.84 -22.92
C ALA A 66 4.40 7.21 -23.90
N GLU A 67 5.47 7.82 -23.42
CA GLU A 67 6.63 8.17 -24.28
C GLU A 67 7.33 6.91 -24.82
N ILE A 68 7.45 5.85 -24.00
CA ILE A 68 8.00 4.56 -24.44
C ILE A 68 7.13 3.97 -25.57
N LEU A 69 5.79 4.00 -25.41
CA LEU A 69 4.87 3.48 -26.42
C LEU A 69 4.91 4.30 -27.73
N LYS A 70 5.00 5.63 -27.63
CA LYS A 70 5.16 6.51 -28.80
C LYS A 70 6.48 6.28 -29.50
N ALA A 71 7.57 6.16 -28.74
CA ALA A 71 8.89 5.88 -29.29
C ALA A 71 8.95 4.54 -30.04
N GLY A 72 8.23 3.51 -29.56
CA GLY A 72 8.16 2.22 -30.25
C GLY A 72 7.35 2.22 -31.55
N ASN A 73 6.50 3.24 -31.77
CA ASN A 73 5.63 3.32 -32.94
C ASN A 73 6.11 4.33 -34.04
N ASN A 74 7.12 5.12 -33.77
CA ASN A 74 7.65 6.11 -34.71
C ASN A 74 8.90 5.56 -35.42
N ASP A 75 8.86 5.49 -36.75
CA ASP A 75 9.98 5.04 -37.61
C ASP A 75 11.25 5.92 -37.46
N GLU A 76 11.15 7.12 -36.91
CA GLU A 76 12.27 8.03 -36.67
C GLU A 76 12.98 7.87 -35.32
N SER A 77 12.51 6.98 -34.41
CA SER A 77 13.00 6.90 -33.05
C SER A 77 13.95 5.72 -32.78
N ASP A 78 14.90 5.48 -33.67
CA ASP A 78 15.97 4.48 -33.49
C ASP A 78 16.81 4.73 -32.19
N SER A 79 16.85 5.97 -31.69
CA SER A 79 17.55 6.34 -30.45
C SER A 79 16.81 5.89 -29.17
N GLY A 80 15.49 6.09 -29.07
CA GLY A 80 14.74 5.78 -27.85
C GLY A 80 14.67 4.28 -27.57
N VAL A 81 14.50 3.46 -28.59
CA VAL A 81 14.52 1.98 -28.46
C VAL A 81 15.92 1.50 -28.04
N LYS A 82 16.98 2.09 -28.57
CA LYS A 82 18.37 1.79 -28.18
C LYS A 82 18.63 2.16 -26.71
N ASP A 83 18.17 3.33 -26.26
CA ASP A 83 18.35 3.79 -24.88
C ASP A 83 17.65 2.85 -23.89
N ILE A 84 16.42 2.40 -24.20
CA ILE A 84 15.70 1.40 -23.39
C ILE A 84 16.46 0.07 -23.38
N ALA A 85 16.94 -0.40 -24.54
CA ALA A 85 17.69 -1.64 -24.63
C ALA A 85 19.00 -1.57 -23.82
N TYR A 86 19.78 -0.49 -23.96
CA TYR A 86 21.01 -0.31 -23.20
C TYR A 86 20.73 -0.20 -21.71
N GLY A 87 19.71 0.56 -21.30
CA GLY A 87 19.28 0.66 -19.90
C GLY A 87 18.87 -0.70 -19.32
N GLY A 88 18.10 -1.48 -20.10
CA GLY A 88 17.67 -2.82 -19.71
C GLY A 88 18.84 -3.80 -19.58
N ILE A 89 19.78 -3.80 -20.53
CA ILE A 89 20.99 -4.65 -20.47
C ILE A 89 21.86 -4.25 -19.27
N PHE A 90 22.07 -2.95 -19.05
CA PHE A 90 22.86 -2.47 -17.92
C PHE A 90 22.22 -2.85 -16.59
N ALA A 91 20.92 -2.58 -16.39
CA ALA A 91 20.19 -2.93 -15.18
C ALA A 91 20.14 -4.46 -14.97
N GLY A 92 19.93 -5.23 -16.02
CA GLY A 92 19.95 -6.69 -15.99
C GLY A 92 21.33 -7.25 -15.61
N THR A 93 22.41 -6.65 -16.13
CA THR A 93 23.78 -7.04 -15.79
C THR A 93 24.07 -6.77 -14.30
N VAL A 94 23.74 -5.59 -13.80
CA VAL A 94 23.92 -5.24 -12.38
C VAL A 94 23.08 -6.16 -11.49
N ALA A 95 21.80 -6.40 -11.84
CA ALA A 95 20.95 -7.31 -11.10
C ALA A 95 21.52 -8.75 -11.07
N PHE A 96 22.10 -9.22 -12.17
CA PHE A 96 22.76 -10.52 -12.24
C PHE A 96 24.01 -10.59 -11.34
N LEU A 97 24.84 -9.54 -11.34
CA LEU A 97 26.01 -9.46 -10.48
C LEU A 97 25.64 -9.38 -9.00
N THR A 98 24.55 -8.69 -8.67
CA THR A 98 24.09 -8.50 -7.29
C THR A 98 23.37 -9.74 -6.76
N ASN A 99 22.38 -10.25 -7.50
CA ASN A 99 21.47 -11.29 -6.98
C ASN A 99 21.93 -12.72 -7.32
N ALA A 100 22.49 -12.94 -8.51
CA ALA A 100 22.92 -14.28 -8.95
C ALA A 100 24.37 -14.59 -8.54
N LEU A 101 25.29 -13.73 -8.91
CA LEU A 101 26.71 -13.93 -8.59
C LEU A 101 27.12 -13.44 -7.21
N ARG A 102 26.32 -12.53 -6.60
CA ARG A 102 26.56 -11.95 -5.28
C ARG A 102 27.96 -11.32 -5.11
N VAL A 103 28.55 -10.80 -6.21
CA VAL A 103 29.82 -10.07 -6.19
C VAL A 103 29.65 -8.59 -5.81
N MET A 104 28.43 -8.07 -5.89
CA MET A 104 28.08 -6.72 -5.46
C MET A 104 26.98 -6.79 -4.40
N SER A 105 27.03 -5.91 -3.42
CA SER A 105 25.93 -5.76 -2.45
C SER A 105 24.90 -4.76 -2.97
N ASP A 106 23.63 -5.02 -2.73
CA ASP A 106 22.52 -4.10 -3.02
C ASP A 106 22.34 -3.03 -1.93
N SER A 107 22.96 -3.24 -0.76
CA SER A 107 22.89 -2.32 0.36
C SER A 107 24.15 -2.38 1.23
N ALA A 108 24.42 -1.27 1.89
CA ALA A 108 25.43 -1.19 2.93
C ALA A 108 24.92 -0.33 4.09
N SER A 109 25.39 -0.59 5.30
CA SER A 109 25.09 0.26 6.44
C SER A 109 26.33 0.48 7.28
N ALA A 110 26.62 1.75 7.60
CA ALA A 110 27.65 2.10 8.53
C ALA A 110 27.01 2.41 9.90
N TRP A 111 27.54 1.77 10.94
CA TRP A 111 27.08 1.94 12.32
C TRP A 111 28.21 2.61 13.13
N PHE A 112 27.86 3.62 13.89
CA PHE A 112 28.78 4.29 14.78
C PHE A 112 28.08 4.73 16.06
N SER A 113 28.83 4.86 17.15
CA SER A 113 28.30 5.28 18.44
C SER A 113 29.10 6.46 18.99
N ASN A 114 28.40 7.38 19.66
CA ASN A 114 28.98 8.44 20.46
C ASN A 114 28.43 8.34 21.88
N GLY A 115 29.21 7.79 22.79
CA GLY A 115 28.73 7.38 24.11
C GLY A 115 27.67 6.28 23.97
N LYS A 116 26.48 6.48 24.56
CA LYS A 116 25.33 5.57 24.45
C LYS A 116 24.51 5.80 23.18
N ALA A 117 24.66 6.93 22.48
CA ALA A 117 23.91 7.24 21.27
C ALA A 117 24.43 6.43 20.07
N ILE A 118 23.54 5.71 19.40
CA ILE A 118 23.85 4.85 18.25
C ILE A 118 23.25 5.46 17.00
N PHE A 119 24.07 5.58 15.96
CA PHE A 119 23.73 6.15 14.67
C PHE A 119 23.86 5.08 13.58
N GLN A 120 23.03 5.19 12.56
CA GLN A 120 23.15 4.41 11.34
C GLN A 120 23.15 5.33 10.12
N LEU A 121 24.06 5.06 9.18
CA LEU A 121 24.01 5.59 7.84
C LEU A 121 23.64 4.46 6.86
N PRO A 122 22.35 4.32 6.53
CA PRO A 122 21.91 3.31 5.57
C PRO A 122 22.19 3.79 4.14
N MET A 123 22.74 2.91 3.29
CA MET A 123 23.01 3.16 1.89
C MET A 123 22.41 2.02 1.05
N GLY A 124 21.67 2.35 0.00
CA GLY A 124 21.13 1.40 -0.96
C GLY A 124 21.69 1.62 -2.36
N PHE A 125 21.99 0.56 -3.08
CA PHE A 125 22.60 0.60 -4.42
C PHE A 125 21.71 -0.03 -5.49
N SER A 126 20.40 -0.16 -5.22
CA SER A 126 19.43 -0.69 -6.17
C SER A 126 19.21 0.30 -7.32
N LEU A 127 19.52 -0.11 -8.56
CA LEU A 127 19.28 0.71 -9.76
C LEU A 127 17.79 0.98 -9.98
N ALA A 128 16.91 0.06 -9.58
CA ALA A 128 15.46 0.30 -9.64
C ALA A 128 15.05 1.49 -8.76
N LEU A 129 15.61 1.59 -7.54
CA LEU A 129 15.35 2.70 -6.64
C LEU A 129 16.00 4.01 -7.12
N VAL A 130 17.15 3.94 -7.80
CA VAL A 130 17.77 5.12 -8.44
C VAL A 130 16.86 5.63 -9.56
N GLY A 131 16.34 4.75 -10.42
CA GLY A 131 15.37 5.11 -11.46
C GLY A 131 14.08 5.70 -10.88
N ALA A 132 13.51 5.10 -9.85
CA ALA A 132 12.36 5.64 -9.15
C ALA A 132 12.65 7.03 -8.56
N GLY A 133 13.82 7.20 -7.90
CA GLY A 133 14.25 8.49 -7.35
C GLY A 133 14.41 9.58 -8.43
N TYR A 134 14.88 9.21 -9.62
CA TYR A 134 14.96 10.13 -10.76
C TYR A 134 13.58 10.61 -11.21
N LEU A 135 12.60 9.69 -11.28
CA LEU A 135 11.21 10.01 -11.65
C LEU A 135 10.51 10.88 -10.60
N ILE A 136 10.72 10.61 -9.30
CA ILE A 136 10.14 11.39 -8.19
C ILE A 136 10.70 12.82 -8.16
N GLY A 137 11.94 12.98 -8.58
CA GLY A 137 12.65 14.24 -8.55
C GLY A 137 13.22 14.60 -7.17
N ILE A 138 13.90 15.75 -7.15
CA ILE A 138 14.71 16.18 -6.00
C ILE A 138 13.87 16.45 -4.74
N VAL A 139 12.67 16.98 -4.90
CA VAL A 139 11.81 17.34 -3.75
C VAL A 139 11.40 16.11 -2.95
N GLY A 140 10.90 15.07 -3.62
CA GLY A 140 10.55 13.80 -2.98
C GLY A 140 11.77 13.10 -2.39
N GLY A 141 12.92 13.13 -3.11
CA GLY A 141 14.18 12.59 -2.61
C GLY A 141 14.66 13.27 -1.33
N LEU A 142 14.60 14.61 -1.27
CA LEU A 142 14.98 15.38 -0.08
C LEU A 142 14.01 15.12 1.09
N ALA A 143 12.72 14.97 0.84
CA ALA A 143 11.75 14.62 1.90
C ALA A 143 12.06 13.25 2.52
N MET A 144 12.39 12.24 1.70
CA MET A 144 12.79 10.91 2.19
C MET A 144 14.12 10.96 2.95
N LEU A 145 15.10 11.72 2.45
CA LEU A 145 16.38 11.92 3.14
C LEU A 145 16.19 12.58 4.50
N PHE A 146 15.34 13.60 4.57
CA PHE A 146 14.98 14.28 5.82
C PHE A 146 14.32 13.33 6.82
N GLY A 147 13.37 12.49 6.37
CA GLY A 147 12.75 11.44 7.21
C GLY A 147 13.77 10.43 7.73
N THR A 148 14.70 9.99 6.87
CA THR A 148 15.80 9.09 7.27
C THR A 148 16.71 9.75 8.29
N PHE A 149 17.04 11.01 8.12
CA PHE A 149 17.85 11.79 9.08
C PHE A 149 17.13 11.92 10.43
N LEU A 150 15.84 12.24 10.44
CA LEU A 150 15.04 12.30 11.68
C LEU A 150 15.01 10.95 12.41
N ALA A 151 14.86 9.85 11.68
CA ALA A 151 14.81 8.52 12.28
C ALA A 151 16.17 8.07 12.81
N TRP A 152 17.20 8.03 11.95
CA TRP A 152 18.49 7.42 12.27
C TRP A 152 19.55 8.41 12.76
N GLY A 153 19.36 9.71 12.51
CA GLY A 153 20.25 10.78 12.99
C GLY A 153 19.77 11.45 14.29
N VAL A 154 18.47 11.35 14.62
CA VAL A 154 17.91 12.03 15.81
C VAL A 154 17.20 11.05 16.74
N ALA A 155 16.15 10.37 16.26
CA ALA A 155 15.26 9.61 17.13
C ALA A 155 15.92 8.33 17.69
N VAL A 156 16.54 7.50 16.87
CA VAL A 156 17.25 6.29 17.33
C VAL A 156 18.40 6.68 18.28
N PRO A 157 19.29 7.65 17.96
CA PRO A 157 20.32 8.11 18.88
C PRO A 157 19.76 8.62 20.22
N TYR A 158 18.66 9.35 20.20
CA TYR A 158 18.00 9.83 21.42
C TYR A 158 17.52 8.68 22.31
N PHE A 159 16.79 7.72 21.75
CA PHE A 159 16.27 6.59 22.53
C PHE A 159 17.37 5.65 23.01
N THR A 160 18.41 5.41 22.21
CA THR A 160 19.55 4.60 22.64
C THR A 160 20.39 5.30 23.69
N ALA A 161 20.49 6.64 23.66
CA ALA A 161 21.20 7.42 24.68
C ALA A 161 20.47 7.48 26.03
N THR A 162 19.14 7.52 26.00
CA THR A 162 18.29 7.63 27.20
C THR A 162 17.87 6.29 27.77
N GLY A 163 17.97 5.22 27.00
CA GLY A 163 17.68 3.85 27.44
C GLY A 163 18.91 3.11 27.95
N ASP A 164 18.67 1.95 28.56
CA ASP A 164 19.73 1.06 29.00
C ASP A 164 19.87 -0.13 28.07
N MET A 165 21.05 -0.24 27.47
CA MET A 165 21.38 -1.36 26.59
C MET A 165 21.51 -2.67 27.39
N PRO A 166 20.78 -3.74 27.05
CA PRO A 166 20.95 -5.05 27.67
C PRO A 166 22.37 -5.55 27.52
N THR A 167 22.89 -6.21 28.56
CA THR A 167 24.30 -6.68 28.60
C THR A 167 24.67 -7.65 27.48
N ASP A 168 23.68 -8.42 27.00
CA ASP A 168 23.87 -9.43 25.95
C ASP A 168 23.52 -8.94 24.54
N ALA A 169 23.11 -7.66 24.39
CA ALA A 169 22.71 -7.11 23.09
C ALA A 169 23.88 -6.48 22.35
N SER A 170 23.96 -6.72 21.03
CA SER A 170 24.87 -5.96 20.18
C SER A 170 24.33 -4.53 19.95
N ILE A 171 25.23 -3.59 19.63
CA ILE A 171 24.87 -2.20 19.26
C ILE A 171 23.77 -2.19 18.18
N VAL A 172 23.92 -3.04 17.17
CA VAL A 172 22.96 -3.12 16.05
C VAL A 172 21.63 -3.66 16.52
N SER A 173 21.60 -4.76 17.29
CA SER A 173 20.34 -5.36 17.77
C SER A 173 19.58 -4.42 18.71
N TYR A 174 20.28 -3.69 19.57
CA TYR A 174 19.67 -2.70 20.45
C TYR A 174 19.07 -1.53 19.69
N ALA A 175 19.84 -0.91 18.79
CA ALA A 175 19.33 0.19 17.96
C ALA A 175 18.13 -0.23 17.09
N MET A 176 18.17 -1.45 16.52
CA MET A 176 17.05 -1.99 15.75
C MET A 176 15.82 -2.28 16.63
N ALA A 177 16.00 -2.68 17.89
CA ALA A 177 14.90 -2.87 18.82
C ALA A 177 14.24 -1.52 19.15
N GLU A 178 15.02 -0.48 19.49
CA GLU A 178 14.53 0.87 19.74
C GLU A 178 13.81 1.45 18.51
N TRP A 179 14.35 1.23 17.32
CA TRP A 179 13.68 1.64 16.08
C TRP A 179 12.34 0.92 15.90
N LYS A 180 12.28 -0.40 16.08
CA LYS A 180 11.07 -1.20 15.89
C LYS A 180 9.96 -0.85 16.89
N THR A 181 10.31 -0.62 18.15
CA THR A 181 9.34 -0.43 19.23
C THR A 181 8.93 1.01 19.45
N LYS A 182 9.75 2.00 19.07
CA LYS A 182 9.49 3.42 19.33
C LYS A 182 9.46 4.27 18.07
N VAL A 183 10.58 4.36 17.35
CA VAL A 183 10.73 5.30 16.22
C VAL A 183 9.77 4.95 15.07
N ARG A 184 9.57 3.67 14.82
CA ARG A 184 8.64 3.20 13.80
C ARG A 184 7.19 3.60 14.10
N PHE A 185 6.77 3.59 15.37
CA PHE A 185 5.44 4.05 15.78
C PHE A 185 5.29 5.57 15.68
N ILE A 186 6.35 6.35 15.91
CA ILE A 186 6.36 7.79 15.60
C ILE A 186 6.12 7.99 14.08
N GLY A 187 6.82 7.24 13.24
CA GLY A 187 6.59 7.25 11.79
C GLY A 187 5.14 6.91 11.41
N VAL A 188 4.55 5.90 12.05
CA VAL A 188 3.13 5.52 11.87
C VAL A 188 2.19 6.69 12.15
N GLY A 189 2.37 7.37 13.29
CA GLY A 189 1.56 8.54 13.66
C GLY A 189 1.70 9.68 12.66
N THR A 190 2.94 9.96 12.22
CA THR A 190 3.23 11.01 11.23
C THR A 190 2.57 10.71 9.88
N ILE A 191 2.71 9.50 9.37
CA ILE A 191 2.07 9.05 8.10
C ILE A 191 0.56 9.06 8.26
N GLY A 192 0.03 8.62 9.41
CA GLY A 192 -1.39 8.58 9.72
C GLY A 192 -2.05 9.94 9.58
N ILE A 193 -1.51 10.96 10.26
CA ILE A 193 -2.09 12.31 10.19
C ILE A 193 -1.89 12.95 8.81
N ALA A 194 -0.76 12.69 8.14
CA ALA A 194 -0.53 13.17 6.78
C ALA A 194 -1.53 12.59 5.78
N ALA A 195 -1.88 11.30 5.90
CA ALA A 195 -2.89 10.68 5.06
C ALA A 195 -4.30 11.20 5.36
N ILE A 196 -4.65 11.43 6.64
CA ILE A 196 -5.93 12.08 7.01
C ILE A 196 -5.99 13.49 6.40
N TRP A 197 -4.92 14.26 6.51
CA TRP A 197 -4.83 15.61 5.91
C TRP A 197 -5.01 15.57 4.39
N THR A 198 -4.36 14.64 3.73
CA THR A 198 -4.50 14.43 2.28
C THR A 198 -5.96 14.09 1.91
N LEU A 199 -6.60 13.18 2.65
CA LEU A 199 -8.02 12.86 2.45
C LEU A 199 -8.92 14.08 2.63
N LEU A 200 -8.67 14.92 3.63
CA LEU A 200 -9.47 16.15 3.86
C LEU A 200 -9.33 17.14 2.70
N ILE A 201 -8.12 17.35 2.18
CA ILE A 201 -7.89 18.23 1.01
C ILE A 201 -8.59 17.67 -0.23
N LEU A 202 -8.54 16.35 -0.41
CA LEU A 202 -9.12 15.68 -1.58
C LEU A 202 -10.62 15.48 -1.51
N PHE A 203 -11.22 15.60 -0.33
CA PHE A 203 -12.64 15.32 -0.14
C PHE A 203 -13.52 16.15 -1.08
N LYS A 204 -13.23 17.45 -1.23
CA LYS A 204 -13.98 18.34 -2.11
C LYS A 204 -13.82 17.96 -3.60
N PRO A 205 -12.62 17.87 -4.20
CA PRO A 205 -12.44 17.44 -5.59
C PRO A 205 -13.03 16.06 -5.87
N MET A 206 -12.94 15.15 -4.92
CA MET A 206 -13.48 13.80 -5.03
C MET A 206 -15.02 13.80 -5.13
N ILE A 207 -15.70 14.56 -4.24
CA ILE A 207 -17.15 14.67 -4.28
C ILE A 207 -17.61 15.37 -5.57
N GLU A 208 -16.91 16.42 -5.99
CA GLU A 208 -17.21 17.11 -7.25
C GLU A 208 -17.06 16.16 -8.44
N GLY A 209 -16.00 15.35 -8.49
CA GLY A 209 -15.79 14.32 -9.52
C GLY A 209 -16.90 13.26 -9.52
N MET A 210 -17.30 12.77 -8.34
CA MET A 210 -18.43 11.83 -8.21
C MET A 210 -19.74 12.45 -8.68
N VAL A 211 -20.07 13.66 -8.20
CA VAL A 211 -21.32 14.34 -8.59
C VAL A 211 -21.35 14.61 -10.10
N HIS A 212 -20.21 14.98 -10.68
CA HIS A 212 -20.10 15.15 -12.12
C HIS A 212 -20.37 13.82 -12.86
N SER A 213 -19.76 12.73 -12.42
CA SER A 213 -20.00 11.39 -12.98
C SER A 213 -21.45 10.95 -12.83
N PHE A 214 -22.09 11.16 -11.66
CA PHE A 214 -23.51 10.86 -11.47
C PHE A 214 -24.46 11.75 -12.29
N ARG A 215 -24.10 13.02 -12.53
CA ARG A 215 -24.89 13.89 -13.44
C ARG A 215 -24.83 13.41 -14.88
N MET A 216 -23.68 12.93 -15.33
CA MET A 216 -23.53 12.29 -16.65
C MET A 216 -24.37 11.02 -16.77
N LEU A 217 -24.62 10.29 -15.67
CA LEU A 217 -25.54 9.15 -15.64
C LEU A 217 -27.01 9.54 -15.89
N LYS A 218 -27.43 10.73 -15.49
CA LYS A 218 -28.79 11.26 -15.65
C LYS A 218 -28.98 12.06 -16.92
N GLY A 219 -27.91 12.56 -17.54
CA GLY A 219 -27.92 13.32 -18.77
C GLY A 219 -27.91 12.39 -19.98
N SER A 220 -29.01 12.34 -20.68
CA SER A 220 -29.30 11.92 -22.04
C SER A 220 -28.06 11.60 -22.90
N GLN A 221 -28.13 10.46 -23.59
CA GLN A 221 -27.55 10.24 -24.92
C GLN A 221 -27.39 11.55 -25.69
N ALA A 222 -26.21 12.12 -25.73
CA ALA A 222 -25.91 13.22 -26.60
C ALA A 222 -24.55 13.00 -27.24
N GLU A 223 -24.60 12.91 -28.55
CA GLU A 223 -23.57 13.31 -29.51
C GLU A 223 -22.16 12.73 -29.32
N SER A 224 -21.73 11.97 -30.31
CA SER A 224 -20.38 11.56 -30.67
C SER A 224 -19.31 11.85 -29.60
N GLU A 225 -19.36 11.13 -28.48
CA GLU A 225 -18.23 11.14 -27.56
C GLU A 225 -17.00 10.62 -28.33
N HIS A 226 -15.95 11.41 -28.31
CA HIS A 226 -14.68 10.99 -28.89
C HIS A 226 -14.27 9.68 -28.20
N ARG A 227 -13.71 8.71 -28.96
CA ARG A 227 -13.38 7.37 -28.44
C ARG A 227 -12.54 7.36 -27.16
N ILE A 228 -11.78 8.45 -26.90
CA ILE A 228 -10.93 8.64 -25.72
C ILE A 228 -11.72 9.01 -24.46
N ASP A 229 -13.02 9.28 -24.58
CA ASP A 229 -13.87 9.63 -23.47
C ASP A 229 -14.87 8.54 -23.07
N ILE A 230 -14.89 7.43 -23.80
CA ILE A 230 -15.84 6.34 -23.58
C ILE A 230 -15.32 5.42 -22.47
N ASP A 231 -15.87 5.57 -21.27
CA ASP A 231 -15.67 4.67 -20.14
C ASP A 231 -16.64 3.47 -20.19
N LEU A 232 -16.45 2.48 -19.31
CA LEU A 232 -17.43 1.40 -19.09
C LEU A 232 -18.82 1.97 -18.81
N SER A 233 -19.85 1.33 -19.37
CA SER A 233 -21.22 1.79 -19.17
C SER A 233 -21.59 1.73 -17.66
N PRO A 234 -22.36 2.69 -17.16
CA PRO A 234 -22.79 2.73 -15.76
C PRO A 234 -23.50 1.47 -15.30
N LYS A 235 -24.32 0.88 -16.17
CA LYS A 235 -25.00 -0.39 -15.88
C LYS A 235 -23.99 -1.52 -15.69
N THR A 236 -22.98 -1.61 -16.55
CA THR A 236 -21.90 -2.61 -16.44
C THR A 236 -21.11 -2.41 -15.14
N ILE A 237 -20.78 -1.17 -14.78
CA ILE A 237 -20.10 -0.85 -13.52
C ILE A 237 -20.90 -1.35 -12.32
N ILE A 238 -22.22 -1.07 -12.28
CA ILE A 238 -23.09 -1.52 -11.18
C ILE A 238 -23.16 -3.05 -11.11
N TYR A 239 -23.30 -3.74 -12.24
CA TYR A 239 -23.33 -5.22 -12.24
C TYR A 239 -22.01 -5.83 -11.74
N ILE A 240 -20.89 -5.32 -12.20
CA ILE A 240 -19.57 -5.80 -11.74
C ILE A 240 -19.38 -5.46 -10.26
N LEU A 241 -19.79 -4.27 -9.80
CA LEU A 241 -19.72 -3.88 -8.39
C LEU A 241 -20.54 -4.83 -7.50
N LEU A 242 -21.79 -5.11 -7.88
CA LEU A 242 -22.63 -6.05 -7.14
C LEU A 242 -22.01 -7.45 -7.11
N ALA A 243 -21.51 -7.95 -8.24
CA ALA A 243 -20.82 -9.24 -8.30
C ALA A 243 -19.58 -9.25 -7.39
N THR A 244 -18.81 -8.17 -7.38
CA THR A 244 -17.62 -8.03 -6.52
C THR A 244 -18.00 -7.99 -5.04
N VAL A 245 -19.05 -7.27 -4.66
CA VAL A 245 -19.56 -7.27 -3.27
C VAL A 245 -20.00 -8.68 -2.86
N VAL A 246 -20.66 -9.43 -3.73
CA VAL A 246 -21.01 -10.84 -3.45
C VAL A 246 -19.75 -11.68 -3.23
N LEU A 247 -18.69 -11.50 -4.03
CA LEU A 247 -17.41 -12.20 -3.81
C LEU A 247 -16.79 -11.84 -2.46
N ILE A 248 -16.85 -10.58 -2.04
CA ILE A 248 -16.38 -10.13 -0.72
C ILE A 248 -17.18 -10.81 0.39
N VAL A 249 -18.50 -10.82 0.28
CA VAL A 249 -19.39 -11.46 1.26
C VAL A 249 -19.09 -12.96 1.37
N ILE A 250 -18.93 -13.66 0.25
CA ILE A 250 -18.57 -15.09 0.23
C ILE A 250 -17.23 -15.32 0.91
N SER A 251 -16.22 -14.51 0.57
CA SER A 251 -14.87 -14.62 1.13
C SER A 251 -14.85 -14.37 2.64
N LEU A 252 -15.51 -13.30 3.10
CA LEU A 252 -15.65 -12.98 4.53
C LEU A 252 -16.47 -14.01 5.27
N TYR A 253 -17.58 -14.48 4.70
CA TYR A 253 -18.41 -15.52 5.31
C TYR A 253 -17.61 -16.81 5.51
N HIS A 254 -16.87 -17.24 4.51
CA HIS A 254 -16.01 -18.43 4.61
C HIS A 254 -14.92 -18.26 5.68
N PHE A 255 -14.36 -17.05 5.80
CA PHE A 255 -13.36 -16.76 6.83
C PHE A 255 -13.96 -16.77 8.24
N VAL A 256 -15.11 -16.12 8.42
CA VAL A 256 -15.78 -15.97 9.71
C VAL A 256 -16.43 -17.29 10.17
N ALA A 257 -16.95 -18.10 9.25
CA ALA A 257 -17.59 -19.39 9.56
C ALA A 257 -16.59 -20.43 10.12
N ALA A 258 -15.29 -20.22 9.96
CA ALA A 258 -14.27 -21.08 10.56
C ALA A 258 -14.10 -20.82 12.07
N ALA A 259 -14.64 -19.72 12.61
CA ALA A 259 -14.54 -19.37 14.03
C ALA A 259 -15.73 -19.93 14.82
N PRO A 260 -15.56 -20.33 16.08
CA PRO A 260 -16.63 -20.85 16.93
C PRO A 260 -17.49 -19.72 17.52
N ILE A 261 -18.26 -19.04 16.67
CA ILE A 261 -19.13 -17.91 17.04
C ILE A 261 -20.58 -18.18 16.63
N SER A 262 -21.53 -17.43 17.21
CA SER A 262 -22.93 -17.55 16.84
C SER A 262 -23.21 -17.11 15.41
N ALA A 263 -24.22 -17.70 14.76
CA ALA A 263 -24.58 -17.35 13.39
C ALA A 263 -24.96 -15.86 13.24
N GLU A 264 -25.63 -15.29 14.24
CA GLU A 264 -26.04 -13.88 14.25
C GLU A 264 -24.81 -12.96 14.26
N LEU A 265 -23.81 -13.27 15.11
CA LEU A 265 -22.57 -12.52 15.19
C LEU A 265 -21.75 -12.66 13.90
N ALA A 266 -21.74 -13.86 13.31
CA ALA A 266 -21.08 -14.11 12.04
C ALA A 266 -21.66 -13.23 10.92
N VAL A 267 -22.99 -13.18 10.79
CA VAL A 267 -23.66 -12.32 9.82
C VAL A 267 -23.35 -10.84 10.06
N LEU A 268 -23.41 -10.39 11.32
CA LEU A 268 -23.07 -9.00 11.69
C LEU A 268 -21.64 -8.65 11.27
N LEU A 269 -20.67 -9.50 11.59
CA LEU A 269 -19.27 -9.28 11.25
C LEU A 269 -19.04 -9.23 9.74
N VAL A 270 -19.66 -10.15 8.99
CA VAL A 270 -19.58 -10.18 7.52
C VAL A 270 -20.14 -8.89 6.92
N VAL A 271 -21.32 -8.44 7.38
CA VAL A 271 -21.96 -7.20 6.88
C VAL A 271 -21.07 -5.99 7.20
N VAL A 272 -20.63 -5.87 8.46
CA VAL A 272 -19.79 -4.73 8.88
C VAL A 272 -18.47 -4.73 8.12
N CYS A 273 -17.76 -5.85 8.03
CA CYS A 273 -16.47 -5.91 7.30
C CYS A 273 -16.65 -5.65 5.79
N THR A 274 -17.75 -6.10 5.18
CA THR A 274 -18.08 -5.78 3.79
C THR A 274 -18.29 -4.28 3.59
N LEU A 275 -19.08 -3.65 4.46
CA LEU A 275 -19.30 -2.20 4.42
C LEU A 275 -17.98 -1.44 4.61
N LEU A 276 -17.16 -1.83 5.57
CA LEU A 276 -15.85 -1.23 5.81
C LEU A 276 -14.94 -1.41 4.59
N ALA A 277 -14.88 -2.61 3.99
CA ALA A 277 -14.07 -2.86 2.81
C ALA A 277 -14.46 -1.97 1.63
N VAL A 278 -15.75 -1.79 1.38
CA VAL A 278 -16.26 -0.96 0.28
C VAL A 278 -16.07 0.53 0.57
N LEU A 279 -16.47 1.01 1.75
CA LEU A 279 -16.40 2.43 2.11
C LEU A 279 -14.96 2.91 2.27
N ILE A 280 -14.17 2.24 3.11
CA ILE A 280 -12.76 2.59 3.30
C ILE A 280 -12.01 2.39 1.99
N GLY A 281 -12.28 1.29 1.27
CA GLY A 281 -11.70 1.00 -0.04
C GLY A 281 -11.88 2.15 -1.04
N PHE A 282 -13.07 2.75 -1.09
CA PHE A 282 -13.33 3.89 -1.97
C PHE A 282 -12.49 5.13 -1.60
N PHE A 283 -12.49 5.52 -0.31
CA PHE A 283 -11.70 6.68 0.14
C PHE A 283 -10.20 6.47 -0.05
N VAL A 284 -9.74 5.27 0.24
CA VAL A 284 -8.34 4.89 0.10
C VAL A 284 -7.92 4.81 -1.37
N ALA A 285 -8.80 4.32 -2.26
CA ALA A 285 -8.57 4.34 -3.70
C ALA A 285 -8.40 5.77 -4.24
N ALA A 286 -9.25 6.70 -3.78
CA ALA A 286 -9.15 8.10 -4.18
C ALA A 286 -7.84 8.74 -3.67
N ALA A 287 -7.49 8.53 -2.40
CA ALA A 287 -6.26 9.05 -1.81
C ALA A 287 -5.00 8.49 -2.49
N SER A 288 -4.95 7.16 -2.69
CA SER A 288 -3.83 6.49 -3.35
C SER A 288 -3.66 6.97 -4.79
N GLY A 289 -4.77 7.09 -5.51
CA GLY A 289 -4.75 7.56 -6.89
C GLY A 289 -4.27 8.99 -7.06
N TYR A 290 -4.62 9.87 -6.13
CA TYR A 290 -4.11 11.24 -6.12
C TYR A 290 -2.61 11.28 -5.81
N MET A 291 -2.17 10.52 -4.82
CA MET A 291 -0.74 10.42 -4.49
C MET A 291 0.06 9.84 -5.66
N ALA A 292 -0.49 8.84 -6.36
CA ALA A 292 0.12 8.32 -7.59
C ALA A 292 0.26 9.41 -8.66
N GLY A 293 -0.76 10.25 -8.81
CA GLY A 293 -0.72 11.39 -9.73
C GLY A 293 0.37 12.40 -9.41
N LEU A 294 0.66 12.62 -8.11
CA LEU A 294 1.68 13.57 -7.65
C LEU A 294 3.10 13.02 -7.74
N VAL A 295 3.33 11.83 -7.17
CA VAL A 295 4.70 11.34 -6.91
C VAL A 295 5.03 10.02 -7.63
N GLY A 296 4.08 9.48 -8.39
CA GLY A 296 4.18 8.15 -8.99
C GLY A 296 3.65 7.04 -8.08
N SER A 297 3.29 5.90 -8.68
CA SER A 297 2.76 4.75 -7.96
C SER A 297 3.82 4.08 -7.08
N SER A 298 5.05 4.00 -7.55
CA SER A 298 6.19 3.39 -6.83
C SER A 298 6.52 4.10 -5.51
N SER A 299 6.24 5.40 -5.42
CA SER A 299 6.61 6.26 -4.28
C SER A 299 5.43 6.65 -3.41
N SER A 300 4.25 6.24 -3.79
CA SER A 300 3.02 6.50 -3.06
C SER A 300 3.03 5.81 -1.69
N PRO A 301 2.63 6.50 -0.58
CA PRO A 301 2.69 5.97 0.78
C PRO A 301 1.55 4.98 1.08
N ILE A 302 1.39 3.94 0.25
CA ILE A 302 0.31 2.94 0.36
C ILE A 302 0.37 2.21 1.71
N SER A 303 1.58 1.96 2.23
CA SER A 303 1.74 1.33 3.55
C SER A 303 1.13 2.17 4.68
N GLY A 304 1.25 3.50 4.61
CA GLY A 304 0.62 4.43 5.57
C GLY A 304 -0.90 4.37 5.51
N ILE A 305 -1.45 4.34 4.31
CA ILE A 305 -2.89 4.19 4.06
C ILE A 305 -3.39 2.84 4.59
N GLY A 306 -2.62 1.77 4.38
CA GLY A 306 -2.90 0.44 4.93
C GLY A 306 -2.95 0.43 6.46
N ILE A 307 -2.02 1.11 7.12
CA ILE A 307 -1.99 1.27 8.57
C ILE A 307 -3.25 1.96 9.09
N ILE A 308 -3.68 3.06 8.46
CA ILE A 308 -4.92 3.75 8.84
C ILE A 308 -6.11 2.81 8.69
N SER A 309 -6.16 2.07 7.59
CA SER A 309 -7.24 1.11 7.35
C SER A 309 -7.30 0.05 8.45
N VAL A 310 -6.15 -0.51 8.84
CA VAL A 310 -6.05 -1.49 9.95
C VAL A 310 -6.53 -0.86 11.26
N ILE A 311 -6.11 0.36 11.59
CA ILE A 311 -6.53 1.05 12.81
C ILE A 311 -8.05 1.27 12.81
N VAL A 312 -8.62 1.82 11.73
CA VAL A 312 -10.05 2.11 11.65
C VAL A 312 -10.88 0.83 11.75
N ILE A 313 -10.51 -0.22 11.01
CA ILE A 313 -11.18 -1.52 11.05
C ILE A 313 -11.09 -2.12 12.46
N SER A 314 -9.89 -2.11 13.07
CA SER A 314 -9.70 -2.62 14.44
C SER A 314 -10.58 -1.89 15.45
N LEU A 315 -10.65 -0.55 15.40
CA LEU A 315 -11.47 0.25 16.32
C LEU A 315 -12.96 -0.05 16.20
N VAL A 316 -13.46 -0.25 14.98
CA VAL A 316 -14.85 -0.68 14.77
C VAL A 316 -15.07 -2.08 15.33
N LEU A 317 -14.17 -3.03 15.06
CA LEU A 317 -14.28 -4.40 15.55
C LEU A 317 -14.11 -4.51 17.08
N VAL A 318 -13.37 -3.59 17.73
CA VAL A 318 -13.31 -3.50 19.21
C VAL A 318 -14.69 -3.27 19.79
N THR A 319 -15.50 -2.39 19.20
CA THR A 319 -16.86 -2.11 19.71
C THR A 319 -17.74 -3.35 19.66
N ILE A 320 -17.68 -4.11 18.56
CA ILE A 320 -18.42 -5.38 18.40
C ILE A 320 -17.83 -6.46 19.29
N GLY A 321 -16.50 -6.55 19.38
CA GLY A 321 -15.81 -7.54 20.22
C GLY A 321 -16.14 -7.40 21.71
N LYS A 322 -16.24 -6.15 22.19
CA LYS A 322 -16.65 -5.87 23.58
C LYS A 322 -18.11 -6.25 23.84
N SER A 323 -19.02 -5.94 22.91
CA SER A 323 -20.45 -6.27 23.08
C SER A 323 -20.76 -7.77 22.95
N SER A 324 -19.91 -8.52 22.24
CA SER A 324 -20.08 -9.97 22.02
C SER A 324 -19.25 -10.85 22.96
N GLY A 325 -18.41 -10.26 23.83
CA GLY A 325 -17.53 -11.00 24.74
C GLY A 325 -16.26 -11.55 24.05
N LEU A 326 -16.09 -11.40 22.72
CA LEU A 326 -14.89 -11.86 22.03
C LEU A 326 -13.62 -11.11 22.48
N PHE A 327 -13.77 -9.88 22.94
CA PHE A 327 -12.65 -9.06 23.42
C PHE A 327 -12.04 -9.59 24.73
N GLU A 328 -12.79 -10.39 25.49
CA GLU A 328 -12.36 -10.90 26.81
C GLU A 328 -11.51 -12.17 26.72
N THR A 329 -11.50 -12.85 25.57
CA THR A 329 -10.78 -14.10 25.40
C THR A 329 -9.60 -13.95 24.45
N ALA A 330 -8.50 -14.66 24.71
CA ALA A 330 -7.31 -14.64 23.85
C ALA A 330 -7.61 -15.11 22.42
N ASP A 331 -8.45 -16.13 22.28
CA ASP A 331 -8.87 -16.66 20.97
C ASP A 331 -9.77 -15.67 20.23
N GLY A 332 -10.66 -14.97 20.94
CA GLY A 332 -11.48 -13.91 20.38
C GLY A 332 -10.66 -12.70 19.91
N GLN A 333 -9.67 -12.27 20.70
CA GLN A 333 -8.73 -11.20 20.31
C GLN A 333 -7.91 -11.61 19.08
N LYS A 334 -7.44 -12.86 19.04
CA LYS A 334 -6.73 -13.43 17.89
C LYS A 334 -7.61 -13.47 16.65
N PHE A 335 -8.86 -13.91 16.77
CA PHE A 335 -9.83 -13.92 15.68
C PHE A 335 -10.13 -12.50 15.16
N LEU A 336 -10.40 -11.53 16.05
CA LEU A 336 -10.67 -10.13 15.67
C LEU A 336 -9.46 -9.50 14.97
N THR A 337 -8.24 -9.79 15.45
CA THR A 337 -7.01 -9.38 14.77
C THR A 337 -6.93 -9.97 13.36
N ALA A 338 -7.17 -11.27 13.23
CA ALA A 338 -7.14 -11.96 11.94
C ALA A 338 -8.21 -11.40 10.98
N LEU A 339 -9.43 -11.17 11.46
CA LEU A 339 -10.51 -10.58 10.67
C LEU A 339 -10.19 -9.14 10.22
N THR A 340 -9.52 -8.36 11.08
CA THR A 340 -9.01 -7.03 10.72
C THR A 340 -8.01 -7.13 9.56
N LEU A 341 -7.01 -8.00 9.67
CA LEU A 341 -5.99 -8.16 8.63
C LEU A 341 -6.61 -8.67 7.34
N PHE A 342 -7.56 -9.61 7.43
CA PHE A 342 -8.26 -10.14 6.26
C PHE A 342 -9.04 -9.03 5.54
N THR A 343 -9.82 -8.23 6.27
CA THR A 343 -10.59 -7.11 5.71
C THR A 343 -9.66 -6.01 5.16
N ALA A 344 -8.60 -5.69 5.89
CA ALA A 344 -7.60 -4.71 5.46
C ALA A 344 -6.85 -5.15 4.20
N SER A 345 -6.69 -6.45 3.96
CA SER A 345 -6.09 -6.97 2.72
C SER A 345 -6.92 -6.60 1.49
N ILE A 346 -8.26 -6.66 1.58
CA ILE A 346 -9.15 -6.24 0.50
C ILE A 346 -9.00 -4.74 0.25
N VAL A 347 -9.02 -3.93 1.32
CA VAL A 347 -8.87 -2.47 1.23
C VAL A 347 -7.53 -2.08 0.63
N LEU A 348 -6.44 -2.72 1.06
CA LEU A 348 -5.11 -2.41 0.58
C LEU A 348 -4.93 -2.80 -0.89
N THR A 349 -5.47 -3.96 -1.29
CA THR A 349 -5.49 -4.37 -2.69
C THR A 349 -6.26 -3.36 -3.55
N THR A 350 -7.39 -2.86 -3.06
CA THR A 350 -8.16 -1.80 -3.72
C THR A 350 -7.33 -0.53 -3.89
N ALA A 351 -6.60 -0.13 -2.85
CA ALA A 351 -5.74 1.05 -2.87
C ALA A 351 -4.61 0.94 -3.90
N THR A 352 -3.90 -0.18 -3.88
CA THR A 352 -2.74 -0.40 -4.76
C THR A 352 -3.13 -0.50 -6.22
N ILE A 353 -4.23 -1.19 -6.52
CA ILE A 353 -4.74 -1.27 -7.88
C ILE A 353 -5.22 0.10 -8.37
N SER A 354 -5.92 0.88 -7.52
CA SER A 354 -6.32 2.24 -7.89
C SER A 354 -5.11 3.14 -8.18
N ASN A 355 -4.07 3.02 -7.35
CA ASN A 355 -2.83 3.76 -7.48
C ASN A 355 -2.16 3.53 -8.86
N ASP A 356 -2.04 2.29 -9.29
CA ASP A 356 -1.46 1.92 -10.59
C ASP A 356 -2.40 2.25 -11.76
N ASN A 357 -3.69 1.96 -11.62
CA ASN A 357 -4.65 2.13 -12.71
C ASN A 357 -4.74 3.58 -13.20
N LEU A 358 -4.62 4.56 -12.31
CA LEU A 358 -4.66 5.96 -12.73
C LEU A 358 -3.43 6.35 -13.54
N GLN A 359 -2.26 5.75 -13.29
CA GLN A 359 -1.07 5.87 -14.14
C GLN A 359 -1.34 5.25 -15.53
N ASP A 360 -1.90 4.04 -15.57
CA ASP A 360 -2.28 3.35 -16.81
C ASP A 360 -3.30 4.16 -17.63
N LEU A 361 -4.30 4.74 -16.96
CA LEU A 361 -5.32 5.57 -17.62
C LEU A 361 -4.75 6.90 -18.12
N LYS A 362 -3.73 7.47 -17.47
CA LYS A 362 -2.98 8.62 -17.97
C LYS A 362 -2.18 8.23 -19.22
N THR A 363 -1.47 7.11 -19.18
CA THR A 363 -0.79 6.56 -20.36
C THR A 363 -1.77 6.43 -21.52
N GLY A 364 -2.92 5.80 -21.28
CA GLY A 364 -3.96 5.62 -22.30
C GLY A 364 -4.49 6.93 -22.87
N LEU A 365 -4.69 7.95 -22.04
CA LEU A 365 -5.09 9.28 -22.49
C LEU A 365 -4.06 9.88 -23.44
N LEU A 366 -2.75 9.77 -23.11
CA LEU A 366 -1.66 10.34 -23.89
C LEU A 366 -1.40 9.62 -25.23
N VAL A 367 -1.77 8.33 -25.32
CA VAL A 367 -1.68 7.54 -26.55
C VAL A 367 -3.05 7.38 -27.25
N GLU A 368 -4.06 8.14 -26.81
CA GLU A 368 -5.42 8.15 -27.35
C GLU A 368 -6.12 6.77 -27.34
N ALA A 369 -5.84 5.95 -26.32
CA ALA A 369 -6.49 4.67 -26.12
C ALA A 369 -7.94 4.84 -25.63
N THR A 370 -8.81 3.89 -25.95
CA THR A 370 -10.20 3.87 -25.51
C THR A 370 -10.29 3.40 -24.05
N PRO A 371 -10.77 4.22 -23.07
CA PRO A 371 -10.72 3.91 -21.65
C PRO A 371 -11.43 2.62 -21.25
N TRP A 372 -12.65 2.34 -21.76
CA TRP A 372 -13.37 1.14 -21.37
C TRP A 372 -12.61 -0.16 -21.71
N ARG A 373 -11.83 -0.16 -22.81
CA ARG A 373 -10.99 -1.32 -23.17
C ARG A 373 -9.86 -1.54 -22.17
N GLN A 374 -9.23 -0.44 -21.72
CA GLN A 374 -8.22 -0.50 -20.66
C GLN A 374 -8.84 -1.01 -19.36
N GLN A 375 -10.00 -0.49 -18.96
CA GLN A 375 -10.71 -0.89 -17.74
C GLN A 375 -11.05 -2.38 -17.74
N VAL A 376 -11.52 -2.93 -18.88
CA VAL A 376 -11.74 -4.39 -19.02
C VAL A 376 -10.43 -5.17 -18.93
N ALA A 377 -9.37 -4.72 -19.61
CA ALA A 377 -8.07 -5.38 -19.53
C ALA A 377 -7.49 -5.37 -18.10
N LEU A 378 -7.67 -4.28 -17.36
CA LEU A 378 -7.26 -4.16 -15.96
C LEU A 378 -8.03 -5.16 -15.06
N ILE A 379 -9.34 -5.31 -15.25
CA ILE A 379 -10.15 -6.30 -14.53
C ILE A 379 -9.67 -7.73 -14.85
N ILE A 380 -9.45 -8.06 -16.12
CA ILE A 380 -8.90 -9.36 -16.51
C ILE A 380 -7.53 -9.58 -15.85
N GLY A 381 -6.66 -8.56 -15.84
CA GLY A 381 -5.38 -8.58 -15.17
C GLY A 381 -5.48 -8.86 -13.67
N CYS A 382 -6.50 -8.33 -12.99
CA CYS A 382 -6.77 -8.62 -11.57
C CYS A 382 -7.11 -10.10 -11.36
N PHE A 383 -7.97 -10.69 -12.17
CA PHE A 383 -8.31 -12.12 -12.04
C PHE A 383 -7.11 -13.03 -12.32
N VAL A 384 -6.39 -12.78 -13.42
CA VAL A 384 -5.18 -13.55 -13.76
C VAL A 384 -4.12 -13.41 -12.68
N GLY A 385 -3.88 -12.17 -12.21
CA GLY A 385 -2.93 -11.91 -11.13
C GLY A 385 -3.31 -12.61 -9.82
N ALA A 386 -4.59 -12.62 -9.46
CA ALA A 386 -5.08 -13.31 -8.27
C ALA A 386 -4.78 -14.82 -8.31
N LEU A 387 -5.00 -15.45 -9.47
CA LEU A 387 -4.73 -16.88 -9.66
C LEU A 387 -3.23 -17.22 -9.60
N VAL A 388 -2.35 -16.29 -10.00
CA VAL A 388 -0.90 -16.49 -10.00
C VAL A 388 -0.28 -16.17 -8.64
N ILE A 389 -0.73 -15.11 -7.98
CA ILE A 389 -0.12 -14.64 -6.72
C ILE A 389 -0.35 -15.62 -5.58
N ALA A 390 -1.53 -16.23 -5.49
CA ALA A 390 -1.83 -17.18 -4.43
C ALA A 390 -0.83 -18.35 -4.37
N PRO A 391 -0.56 -19.11 -5.45
CA PRO A 391 0.46 -20.16 -5.42
C PRO A 391 1.89 -19.63 -5.28
N VAL A 392 2.19 -18.42 -5.80
CA VAL A 392 3.52 -17.83 -5.63
C VAL A 392 3.81 -17.52 -4.15
N LEU A 393 2.84 -16.97 -3.41
CA LEU A 393 2.99 -16.72 -1.98
C LEU A 393 3.22 -18.03 -1.21
N GLU A 394 2.49 -19.08 -1.56
CA GLU A 394 2.63 -20.39 -0.94
C GLU A 394 4.01 -21.01 -1.21
N ILE A 395 4.49 -20.95 -2.46
CA ILE A 395 5.82 -21.40 -2.84
C ILE A 395 6.91 -20.64 -2.07
N LEU A 396 6.80 -19.31 -1.97
CA LEU A 396 7.75 -18.48 -1.24
C LEU A 396 7.75 -18.81 0.26
N TYR A 397 6.57 -19.02 0.84
CA TYR A 397 6.44 -19.42 2.23
C TYR A 397 7.11 -20.77 2.50
N HIS A 398 6.83 -21.78 1.69
CA HIS A 398 7.45 -23.09 1.85
C HIS A 398 8.95 -23.12 1.57
N ALA A 399 9.43 -22.27 0.65
CA ALA A 399 10.85 -22.20 0.30
C ALA A 399 11.69 -21.46 1.34
N TYR A 400 11.19 -20.35 1.87
CA TYR A 400 11.97 -19.43 2.71
C TYR A 400 11.34 -19.16 4.08
N GLY A 401 10.03 -19.33 4.24
CA GLY A 401 9.31 -18.83 5.40
C GLY A 401 9.26 -17.31 5.46
N PHE A 402 8.56 -16.75 6.45
CA PHE A 402 8.61 -15.33 6.80
C PHE A 402 9.22 -15.15 8.18
N THR A 403 9.85 -14.00 8.42
CA THR A 403 10.37 -13.67 9.74
C THR A 403 9.23 -13.72 10.79
N GLY A 404 9.32 -14.67 11.71
CA GLY A 404 8.26 -14.92 12.71
C GLY A 404 7.25 -15.99 12.32
N ALA A 405 7.33 -16.57 11.12
CA ALA A 405 6.47 -17.66 10.66
C ALA A 405 7.25 -18.59 9.73
N LEU A 406 7.78 -19.66 10.28
CA LEU A 406 8.51 -20.69 9.53
C LEU A 406 7.61 -21.90 9.30
N PRO A 407 7.48 -22.41 8.05
CA PRO A 407 6.65 -23.57 7.75
C PRO A 407 7.23 -24.88 8.32
N ARG A 408 8.53 -24.91 8.61
CA ARG A 408 9.23 -26.09 9.15
C ARG A 408 10.24 -25.68 10.22
N PRO A 409 10.39 -26.49 11.30
CA PRO A 409 11.31 -26.18 12.40
C PRO A 409 12.81 -26.24 12.05
N ASP A 410 13.15 -26.92 10.96
CA ASP A 410 14.53 -27.09 10.47
C ASP A 410 15.04 -25.92 9.62
N MET A 411 14.20 -24.95 9.34
CA MET A 411 14.59 -23.79 8.53
C MET A 411 15.40 -22.78 9.33
N ASP A 412 16.41 -22.21 8.65
CA ASP A 412 17.23 -21.15 9.23
C ASP A 412 16.45 -19.81 9.27
N PRO A 413 16.14 -19.29 10.47
CA PRO A 413 15.42 -18.00 10.60
C PRO A 413 16.15 -16.82 9.95
N ALA A 414 17.47 -16.90 9.73
CA ALA A 414 18.25 -15.85 9.09
C ALA A 414 17.98 -15.73 7.59
N GLN A 415 17.48 -16.81 6.97
CA GLN A 415 17.13 -16.86 5.55
C GLN A 415 15.64 -16.53 5.30
N ALA A 416 14.85 -16.37 6.35
CA ALA A 416 13.44 -16.08 6.24
C ALA A 416 13.19 -14.71 5.56
N LEU A 417 12.18 -14.68 4.68
CA LEU A 417 11.80 -13.46 4.00
C LEU A 417 11.31 -12.41 5.00
N SER A 418 11.82 -11.21 4.86
CA SER A 418 11.39 -10.08 5.65
C SER A 418 10.04 -9.57 5.16
N ALA A 419 9.03 -9.50 6.03
CA ALA A 419 7.72 -8.90 5.75
C ALA A 419 7.42 -7.77 6.75
N PRO A 420 8.18 -6.65 6.70
CA PRO A 420 8.15 -5.62 7.73
C PRO A 420 6.78 -4.91 7.83
N GLN A 421 6.08 -4.75 6.71
CA GLN A 421 4.75 -4.13 6.72
C GLN A 421 3.69 -5.04 7.36
N ALA A 422 3.68 -6.32 7.00
CA ALA A 422 2.78 -7.30 7.59
C ALA A 422 3.01 -7.40 9.11
N THR A 423 4.27 -7.45 9.54
CA THR A 423 4.63 -7.42 10.96
C THR A 423 4.08 -6.18 11.66
N LEU A 424 4.22 -4.99 11.05
CA LEU A 424 3.76 -3.74 11.64
C LEU A 424 2.23 -3.71 11.76
N MET A 425 1.52 -4.06 10.70
CA MET A 425 0.05 -4.07 10.69
C MET A 425 -0.51 -5.09 11.69
N THR A 426 0.11 -6.27 11.79
CA THR A 426 -0.22 -7.27 12.79
C THR A 426 0.01 -6.75 14.21
N THR A 427 1.17 -6.13 14.48
CA THR A 427 1.50 -5.58 15.81
C THR A 427 0.52 -4.48 16.20
N ILE A 428 0.15 -3.58 15.30
CA ILE A 428 -0.82 -2.51 15.56
C ILE A 428 -2.20 -3.11 15.88
N SER A 429 -2.69 -4.02 15.05
CA SER A 429 -3.99 -4.64 15.27
C SER A 429 -4.03 -5.44 16.58
N GLN A 430 -3.03 -6.28 16.84
CA GLN A 430 -2.90 -7.00 18.10
C GLN A 430 -2.85 -6.03 19.30
N GLY A 431 -2.03 -4.98 19.21
CA GLY A 431 -1.91 -3.99 20.27
C GLY A 431 -3.23 -3.28 20.61
N ILE A 432 -4.10 -3.05 19.62
CA ILE A 432 -5.44 -2.49 19.83
C ILE A 432 -6.33 -3.49 20.59
N PHE A 433 -6.35 -4.77 20.18
CA PHE A 433 -7.20 -5.77 20.80
C PHE A 433 -6.69 -6.26 22.16
N THR A 434 -5.37 -6.25 22.39
CA THR A 434 -4.78 -6.61 23.70
C THR A 434 -4.64 -5.42 24.63
N ASN A 435 -4.97 -4.20 24.20
CA ASN A 435 -4.81 -2.95 24.93
C ASN A 435 -3.35 -2.64 25.35
N HIS A 436 -2.37 -3.12 24.55
CA HIS A 436 -0.93 -2.94 24.78
C HIS A 436 -0.26 -2.07 23.69
N LEU A 437 -1.01 -1.15 23.08
CA LEU A 437 -0.45 -0.25 22.08
C LEU A 437 0.25 0.94 22.76
N GLU A 438 1.47 1.20 22.34
CA GLU A 438 2.27 2.35 22.81
C GLU A 438 1.80 3.67 22.18
N TRP A 439 0.62 4.12 22.60
CA TRP A 439 -0.02 5.34 22.09
C TRP A 439 0.86 6.58 22.19
N THR A 440 1.76 6.63 23.18
CA THR A 440 2.69 7.76 23.40
C THR A 440 3.51 8.06 22.15
N TYR A 441 4.08 7.03 21.53
CA TYR A 441 4.91 7.21 20.32
C TYR A 441 4.07 7.55 19.09
N ILE A 442 2.88 6.94 18.95
CA ILE A 442 1.95 7.26 17.85
C ILE A 442 1.50 8.72 17.96
N LEU A 443 1.08 9.17 19.14
CA LEU A 443 0.64 10.56 19.37
C LEU A 443 1.78 11.55 19.19
N THR A 444 3.01 11.19 19.58
CA THR A 444 4.21 12.00 19.31
C THR A 444 4.39 12.16 17.78
N GLY A 445 4.20 11.07 17.03
CA GLY A 445 4.24 11.10 15.57
C GLY A 445 3.13 11.95 14.95
N VAL A 446 1.90 11.87 15.48
CA VAL A 446 0.79 12.74 15.07
C VAL A 446 1.14 14.21 15.30
N GLY A 447 1.69 14.55 16.46
CA GLY A 447 2.15 15.91 16.77
C GLY A 447 3.23 16.40 15.81
N LEU A 448 4.24 15.57 15.52
CA LEU A 448 5.27 15.87 14.53
C LEU A 448 4.66 16.08 13.13
N GLY A 449 3.75 15.22 12.71
CA GLY A 449 3.07 15.33 11.42
C GLY A 449 2.24 16.61 11.29
N ILE A 450 1.53 17.01 12.34
CA ILE A 450 0.77 18.28 12.37
C ILE A 450 1.73 19.46 12.18
N VAL A 451 2.86 19.48 12.89
CA VAL A 451 3.87 20.53 12.73
C VAL A 451 4.40 20.60 11.31
N LEU A 452 4.74 19.45 10.72
CA LEU A 452 5.21 19.38 9.33
C LEU A 452 4.15 19.87 8.33
N ILE A 453 2.88 19.50 8.52
CA ILE A 453 1.76 19.99 7.69
C ILE A 453 1.61 21.51 7.78
N ILE A 454 1.70 22.07 8.98
CA ILE A 454 1.61 23.53 9.18
C ILE A 454 2.77 24.23 8.48
N VAL A 455 3.98 23.70 8.63
CA VAL A 455 5.19 24.25 7.98
C VAL A 455 5.04 24.19 6.45
N ASP A 456 4.63 23.05 5.88
CA ASP A 456 4.38 22.90 4.45
C ASP A 456 3.32 23.89 3.95
N ALA A 457 2.19 23.99 4.64
CA ALA A 457 1.10 24.93 4.29
C ALA A 457 1.56 26.39 4.34
N PHE A 458 2.39 26.76 5.33
CA PHE A 458 2.96 28.10 5.46
C PHE A 458 3.96 28.40 4.34
N MET A 459 4.86 27.45 4.05
CA MET A 459 5.86 27.59 2.98
C MET A 459 5.19 27.74 1.62
N ARG A 460 4.17 26.92 1.30
CA ARG A 460 3.40 27.03 0.05
C ARG A 460 2.70 28.39 -0.11
N LYS A 461 2.26 28.99 1.01
CA LYS A 461 1.60 30.31 0.98
C LYS A 461 2.56 31.47 0.82
N THR A 462 3.83 31.32 1.28
CA THR A 462 4.81 32.41 1.37
C THR A 462 5.84 32.39 0.24
N SER A 463 6.00 31.27 -0.46
CA SER A 463 7.01 31.08 -1.49
C SER A 463 6.37 30.86 -2.86
N ASP A 464 6.73 31.71 -3.83
CA ASP A 464 6.43 31.53 -5.26
C ASP A 464 7.37 30.50 -5.93
N SER A 465 8.23 29.86 -5.16
CA SER A 465 9.21 28.92 -5.70
C SER A 465 8.58 27.53 -5.93
N ARG A 466 9.03 26.85 -7.00
CA ARG A 466 8.65 25.45 -7.30
C ARG A 466 9.09 24.44 -6.23
N PHE A 467 9.83 24.88 -5.21
CA PHE A 467 10.39 24.05 -4.12
C PHE A 467 9.65 24.26 -2.78
N ALA A 468 8.59 25.05 -2.76
CA ALA A 468 7.74 25.26 -1.58
C ALA A 468 6.57 24.26 -1.54
#